data_a782d379a5f265bb9dffdc554c69ac0b
#
_entry.id   a782d379a5f265bb9dffdc554c69ac0b
#
_cell.length_a   1.000
_cell.length_b   1.000
_cell.length_c   1.000
_cell.angle_alpha   90.00
_cell.angle_beta   90.00
_cell.angle_gamma   90.00
#
_symmetry.space_group_name_H-M   'P 1'
#
loop_
_entity.id
_entity.type
_entity.pdbx_description
1 polymer ?
#
loop_
_entity_poly.entity_id
_entity_poly.type
_entity_poly.pdbx_seq_one_letter_code
_entity_poly.pdbx_strand_id
1 'polypeptide(L)'
;MFEDFINALQNFKQNKTRTFLSLLGVIIGVASVILITTLGQSATENVKKSFGSSGLDIIKISSGFMNRRSASRIQFNESFRTELWENIENIKKIHLINNLSATLVYGDLSVNGSGVAIEHDYLQMYNFELEYGNFFSVTDNISGSQKIILGSEVAQALFPEGNALGKKIILISSNIRFGFEVVGVLKEQSGGMENPSTSVYIPRGFYSKKIQPNPIASSIVCQVTDQKLSTKVAENIK
;
A
#
# COMPACT_ATOMS: atom_id res chain seq x y z
N MET A 1 43.58 -41.98 20.18
CA MET A 1 42.28 -41.37 19.92
C MET A 1 41.20 -41.70 20.95
N PHE A 2 40.92 -42.98 21.28
CA PHE A 2 39.89 -43.34 22.29
C PHE A 2 40.35 -43.02 23.72
N GLU A 3 41.63 -43.20 24.03
CA GLU A 3 42.22 -42.86 25.33
C GLU A 3 42.26 -41.33 25.54
N ASP A 4 42.54 -40.54 24.51
CA ASP A 4 42.55 -39.06 24.57
C ASP A 4 41.16 -38.52 24.89
N PHE A 5 40.11 -39.16 24.34
CA PHE A 5 38.72 -38.82 24.61
C PHE A 5 38.33 -39.13 26.05
N ILE A 6 38.75 -40.27 26.58
CA ILE A 6 38.49 -40.67 27.98
C ILE A 6 39.24 -39.73 28.94
N ASN A 7 40.49 -39.39 28.65
CA ASN A 7 41.30 -38.48 29.45
C ASN A 7 40.70 -37.06 29.43
N ALA A 8 40.17 -36.59 28.30
CA ALA A 8 39.44 -35.34 28.22
C ALA A 8 38.18 -35.32 29.10
N LEU A 9 37.39 -36.41 29.07
CA LEU A 9 36.22 -36.56 29.94
C LEU A 9 36.57 -36.60 31.45
N GLN A 10 37.69 -37.21 31.83
CA GLN A 10 38.17 -37.22 33.21
C GLN A 10 38.61 -35.81 33.65
N ASN A 11 39.28 -35.05 32.80
CA ASN A 11 39.66 -33.65 33.06
C ASN A 11 38.43 -32.75 33.26
N PHE A 12 37.33 -33.00 32.57
CA PHE A 12 36.05 -32.31 32.80
C PHE A 12 35.49 -32.56 34.21
N LYS A 13 35.65 -33.76 34.72
CA LYS A 13 35.21 -34.16 36.08
C LYS A 13 36.05 -33.52 37.18
N GLN A 14 37.36 -33.32 36.95
CA GLN A 14 38.27 -32.74 37.95
C GLN A 14 38.15 -31.23 38.07
N ASN A 15 37.86 -30.50 36.99
CA ASN A 15 37.75 -29.06 36.95
C ASN A 15 36.37 -28.55 36.58
N LYS A 16 35.33 -28.99 37.30
CA LYS A 16 33.91 -28.72 37.00
C LYS A 16 33.60 -27.24 36.82
N THR A 17 34.14 -26.37 37.65
CA THR A 17 33.86 -24.90 37.59
C THR A 17 34.45 -24.25 36.34
N ARG A 18 35.68 -24.66 35.93
CA ARG A 18 36.29 -24.13 34.71
C ARG A 18 35.56 -24.57 33.47
N THR A 19 35.19 -25.86 33.44
CA THR A 19 34.43 -26.45 32.33
C THR A 19 33.05 -25.82 32.21
N PHE A 20 32.36 -25.66 33.34
CA PHE A 20 31.04 -25.01 33.37
C PHE A 20 31.11 -23.55 32.85
N LEU A 21 32.08 -22.76 33.31
CA LEU A 21 32.28 -21.38 32.88
C LEU A 21 32.61 -21.26 31.37
N SER A 22 33.47 -22.17 30.87
CA SER A 22 33.79 -22.19 29.44
C SER A 22 32.57 -22.58 28.59
N LEU A 23 31.81 -23.59 29.03
CA LEU A 23 30.59 -24.04 28.33
C LEU A 23 29.50 -22.95 28.34
N LEU A 24 29.34 -22.29 29.50
CA LEU A 24 28.42 -21.18 29.65
C LEU A 24 28.76 -20.02 28.68
N GLY A 25 30.05 -19.70 28.56
CA GLY A 25 30.50 -18.68 27.63
C GLY A 25 30.19 -19.02 26.17
N VAL A 26 30.42 -20.26 25.76
CA VAL A 26 30.09 -20.74 24.41
C VAL A 26 28.58 -20.72 24.17
N ILE A 27 27.78 -21.20 25.14
CA ILE A 27 26.31 -21.21 25.03
C ILE A 27 25.76 -19.80 24.90
N ILE A 28 26.23 -18.86 25.76
CA ILE A 28 25.79 -17.47 25.69
C ILE A 28 26.22 -16.83 24.36
N GLY A 29 27.45 -17.10 23.91
CA GLY A 29 27.94 -16.58 22.63
C GLY A 29 27.10 -17.06 21.44
N VAL A 30 26.85 -18.34 21.34
CA VAL A 30 26.03 -18.91 20.26
C VAL A 30 24.57 -18.46 20.36
N ALA A 31 23.99 -18.45 21.55
CA ALA A 31 22.62 -17.97 21.76
C ALA A 31 22.47 -16.50 21.36
N SER A 32 23.44 -15.64 21.69
CA SER A 32 23.41 -14.25 21.31
C SER A 32 23.45 -14.05 19.79
N VAL A 33 24.28 -14.79 19.07
CA VAL A 33 24.35 -14.72 17.60
C VAL A 33 23.02 -15.17 16.98
N ILE A 34 22.45 -16.27 17.46
CA ILE A 34 21.14 -16.75 16.97
C ILE A 34 20.05 -15.71 17.24
N LEU A 35 19.99 -15.14 18.44
CA LEU A 35 19.02 -14.10 18.77
C LEU A 35 19.14 -12.87 17.87
N ILE A 36 20.36 -12.36 17.68
CA ILE A 36 20.61 -11.18 16.85
C ILE A 36 20.21 -11.46 15.39
N THR A 37 20.59 -12.61 14.85
CA THR A 37 20.25 -12.98 13.46
C THR A 37 18.74 -13.17 13.27
N THR A 38 18.07 -13.82 14.23
CA THR A 38 16.61 -14.01 14.17
C THR A 38 15.84 -12.70 14.29
N LEU A 39 16.25 -11.84 15.22
CA LEU A 39 15.66 -10.50 15.35
C LEU A 39 15.89 -9.64 14.10
N GLY A 40 17.10 -9.69 13.54
CA GLY A 40 17.41 -8.98 12.27
C GLY A 40 16.56 -9.47 11.10
N GLN A 41 16.36 -10.77 10.98
CA GLN A 41 15.49 -11.35 9.95
C GLN A 41 14.02 -10.96 10.16
N SER A 42 13.52 -11.05 11.39
CA SER A 42 12.15 -10.66 11.73
C SER A 42 11.91 -9.16 11.49
N ALA A 43 12.87 -8.30 11.86
CA ALA A 43 12.80 -6.87 11.58
C ALA A 43 12.77 -6.60 10.06
N THR A 44 13.62 -7.28 9.28
CA THR A 44 13.66 -7.17 7.82
C THR A 44 12.35 -7.65 7.19
N GLU A 45 11.77 -8.74 7.67
CA GLU A 45 10.47 -9.23 7.22
C GLU A 45 9.33 -8.27 7.59
N ASN A 46 9.32 -7.71 8.79
CA ASN A 46 8.32 -6.74 9.20
C ASN A 46 8.43 -5.44 8.38
N VAL A 47 9.64 -4.97 8.13
CA VAL A 47 9.89 -3.84 7.21
C VAL A 47 9.43 -4.20 5.79
N LYS A 48 9.78 -5.37 5.27
CA LYS A 48 9.26 -5.85 3.98
C LYS A 48 7.74 -5.97 3.99
N LYS A 49 7.10 -6.44 5.04
CA LYS A 49 5.63 -6.48 5.15
C LYS A 49 5.01 -5.09 5.26
N SER A 50 5.63 -4.17 5.96
CA SER A 50 5.15 -2.78 6.11
C SER A 50 5.34 -1.92 4.85
N PHE A 51 6.42 -2.13 4.11
CA PHE A 51 6.65 -1.50 2.80
C PHE A 51 6.24 -2.41 1.64
N GLY A 52 5.96 -3.63 1.94
CA GLY A 52 6.18 -4.59 1.25
C GLY A 52 5.49 -5.29 0.26
N SER A 53 4.62 -5.81 0.17
CA SER A 53 3.96 -6.38 -1.01
C SER A 53 3.52 -5.26 -1.99
N SER A 54 3.55 -4.01 -1.54
CA SER A 54 2.91 -2.92 -2.25
C SER A 54 3.76 -1.67 -2.30
N GLY A 55 4.82 -1.65 -3.06
CA GLY A 55 5.36 -0.35 -3.28
C GLY A 55 6.82 -0.19 -3.66
N LEU A 56 7.59 -1.25 -3.64
CA LEU A 56 8.98 -1.13 -4.09
C LEU A 56 9.09 -1.12 -5.63
N ASP A 57 8.05 -1.59 -6.30
CA ASP A 57 7.86 -1.53 -7.75
C ASP A 57 6.91 -0.41 -8.18
N ILE A 58 6.47 0.45 -7.24
CA ILE A 58 5.53 1.54 -7.50
C ILE A 58 6.25 2.88 -7.36
N ILE A 59 6.13 3.71 -8.40
CA ILE A 59 6.61 5.09 -8.43
C ILE A 59 5.41 6.02 -8.44
N LYS A 60 5.29 6.88 -7.43
CA LYS A 60 4.25 7.91 -7.37
C LYS A 60 4.84 9.26 -7.75
N ILE A 61 4.26 9.88 -8.75
CA ILE A 61 4.61 11.21 -9.24
C ILE A 61 3.49 12.17 -8.83
N SER A 62 3.81 13.20 -8.08
CA SER A 62 2.85 14.23 -7.65
C SER A 62 3.34 15.63 -7.99
N SER A 63 2.42 16.51 -8.33
CA SER A 63 2.73 17.88 -8.75
C SER A 63 3.29 18.77 -7.62
N GLY A 64 3.23 18.35 -6.38
CA GLY A 64 3.65 19.13 -5.21
C GLY A 64 5.16 19.27 -5.01
N PHE A 65 5.96 18.46 -5.68
CA PHE A 65 7.43 18.43 -5.53
C PHE A 65 8.19 19.19 -6.63
N MET A 66 7.51 19.70 -7.65
CA MET A 66 8.16 20.46 -8.71
C MET A 66 8.35 21.92 -8.29
N ASN A 67 9.61 22.35 -8.29
CA ASN A 67 10.03 23.70 -7.91
C ASN A 67 9.26 24.73 -8.76
N ARG A 68 8.52 25.64 -8.12
CA ARG A 68 7.63 26.65 -8.75
C ARG A 68 8.29 27.56 -9.79
N ARG A 69 9.61 27.52 -9.98
CA ARG A 69 10.38 28.41 -10.87
C ARG A 69 10.65 27.86 -12.27
N SER A 70 10.41 26.59 -12.55
CA SER A 70 10.67 25.96 -13.87
C SER A 70 9.45 25.26 -14.46
N ALA A 71 8.27 25.58 -14.03
CA ALA A 71 7.06 24.87 -14.41
C ALA A 71 6.52 25.38 -15.76
N SER A 72 6.97 24.84 -16.83
CA SER A 72 6.05 24.27 -17.80
C SER A 72 5.12 23.36 -16.99
N ARG A 73 3.84 23.74 -16.79
CA ARG A 73 2.90 22.99 -15.95
C ARG A 73 2.61 21.66 -16.61
N ILE A 74 3.41 20.64 -16.28
CA ILE A 74 3.12 19.28 -16.69
C ILE A 74 1.74 18.94 -16.14
N GLN A 75 0.80 18.71 -17.03
CA GLN A 75 -0.56 18.31 -16.67
C GLN A 75 -0.63 16.78 -16.71
N PHE A 76 -0.92 16.17 -15.58
CA PHE A 76 -1.12 14.75 -15.48
C PHE A 76 -2.46 14.34 -16.13
N ASN A 77 -2.45 14.24 -17.45
CA ASN A 77 -3.59 13.86 -18.28
C ASN A 77 -3.26 12.63 -19.12
N GLU A 78 -4.19 12.20 -19.98
CA GLU A 78 -4.02 11.02 -20.82
C GLU A 78 -2.85 11.19 -21.83
N SER A 79 -2.60 12.40 -22.31
CA SER A 79 -1.46 12.67 -23.21
C SER A 79 -0.13 12.43 -22.49
N PHE A 80 -0.01 12.88 -21.26
CA PHE A 80 1.20 12.64 -20.46
C PHE A 80 1.36 11.16 -20.08
N ARG A 81 0.24 10.44 -19.85
CA ARG A 81 0.29 8.96 -19.68
C ARG A 81 0.88 8.29 -20.91
N THR A 82 0.42 8.69 -22.11
CA THR A 82 0.91 8.15 -23.38
C THR A 82 2.39 8.46 -23.59
N GLU A 83 2.79 9.70 -23.32
CA GLU A 83 4.20 10.13 -23.39
C GLU A 83 5.10 9.30 -22.46
N LEU A 84 4.69 9.06 -21.20
CA LEU A 84 5.43 8.21 -20.28
C LEU A 84 5.53 6.77 -20.79
N TRP A 85 4.43 6.24 -21.35
CA TRP A 85 4.39 4.87 -21.86
C TRP A 85 5.29 4.66 -23.06
N GLU A 86 5.37 5.65 -23.95
CA GLU A 86 6.17 5.56 -25.18
C GLU A 86 7.67 5.83 -24.96
N ASN A 87 8.00 6.70 -23.98
CA ASN A 87 9.39 7.15 -23.82
C ASN A 87 10.13 6.46 -22.67
N ILE A 88 9.43 5.76 -21.77
CA ILE A 88 10.06 5.15 -20.60
C ILE A 88 9.88 3.64 -20.64
N GLU A 89 11.01 2.95 -20.76
CA GLU A 89 11.04 1.49 -20.70
C GLU A 89 10.78 0.96 -19.28
N ASN A 90 10.39 -0.32 -19.22
CA ASN A 90 10.19 -1.05 -17.96
C ASN A 90 9.01 -0.58 -17.11
N ILE A 91 8.08 0.18 -17.66
CA ILE A 91 6.79 0.45 -17.04
C ILE A 91 5.83 -0.69 -17.40
N LYS A 92 5.15 -1.23 -16.40
CA LYS A 92 4.14 -2.29 -16.54
C LYS A 92 2.72 -1.72 -16.54
N LYS A 93 2.46 -0.69 -15.74
CA LYS A 93 1.16 -0.02 -15.64
C LYS A 93 1.34 1.45 -15.28
N ILE A 94 0.41 2.28 -15.72
CA ILE A 94 0.33 3.69 -15.37
C ILE A 94 -1.12 4.01 -15.00
N HIS A 95 -1.33 4.54 -13.79
CA HIS A 95 -2.62 4.97 -13.30
C HIS A 95 -2.64 6.47 -13.02
N LEU A 96 -3.69 7.13 -13.45
CA LEU A 96 -4.00 8.52 -13.11
C LEU A 96 -4.92 8.55 -11.90
N ILE A 97 -4.55 9.33 -10.89
CA ILE A 97 -5.25 9.38 -9.61
C ILE A 97 -5.79 10.78 -9.37
N ASN A 98 -7.06 10.88 -8.98
CA ASN A 98 -7.66 12.13 -8.57
C ASN A 98 -8.08 12.04 -7.10
N ASN A 99 -7.57 12.96 -6.28
CA ASN A 99 -7.96 13.07 -4.89
C ASN A 99 -9.16 14.01 -4.76
N LEU A 100 -10.07 13.69 -3.86
CA LEU A 100 -11.22 14.53 -3.53
C LEU A 100 -11.48 14.50 -2.02
N SER A 101 -11.94 15.62 -1.48
CA SER A 101 -12.49 15.62 -0.12
C SER A 101 -13.83 14.93 -0.17
N ALA A 102 -14.06 13.98 0.73
CA ALA A 102 -15.28 13.20 0.80
C ALA A 102 -15.87 13.25 2.21
N THR A 103 -17.10 13.72 2.34
CA THR A 103 -17.91 13.48 3.52
C THR A 103 -18.92 12.38 3.15
N LEU A 104 -18.89 11.30 3.89
CA LEU A 104 -19.75 10.15 3.67
C LEU A 104 -20.88 10.17 4.70
N VAL A 105 -22.09 9.90 4.25
CA VAL A 105 -23.29 9.92 5.09
C VAL A 105 -24.08 8.63 4.90
N TYR A 106 -24.44 8.01 6.01
CA TYR A 106 -25.35 6.88 6.06
C TYR A 106 -26.31 7.03 7.25
N GLY A 107 -27.61 7.23 6.98
CA GLY A 107 -28.57 7.58 8.02
C GLY A 107 -28.18 8.87 8.72
N ASP A 108 -28.05 8.81 10.03
CA ASP A 108 -27.63 9.91 10.89
C ASP A 108 -26.09 9.98 11.10
N LEU A 109 -25.35 8.99 10.60
CA LEU A 109 -23.91 8.91 10.74
C LEU A 109 -23.21 9.63 9.60
N SER A 110 -22.15 10.34 9.93
CA SER A 110 -21.33 11.09 8.97
C SER A 110 -19.85 10.97 9.31
N VAL A 111 -19.03 10.69 8.31
CA VAL A 111 -17.58 10.53 8.45
C VAL A 111 -16.87 11.32 7.35
N ASN A 112 -15.83 12.06 7.72
CA ASN A 112 -14.93 12.67 6.76
C ASN A 112 -13.82 11.68 6.40
N GLY A 113 -13.63 11.46 5.11
CA GLY A 113 -12.60 10.59 4.57
C GLY A 113 -11.82 11.24 3.43
N SER A 114 -10.70 10.64 3.10
CA SER A 114 -9.95 10.97 1.89
C SER A 114 -10.54 10.18 0.73
N GLY A 115 -11.18 10.86 -0.22
CA GLY A 115 -11.68 10.25 -1.43
C GLY A 115 -10.58 10.10 -2.48
N VAL A 116 -10.52 8.94 -3.12
CA VAL A 116 -9.55 8.64 -4.18
C VAL A 116 -10.29 8.06 -5.37
N ALA A 117 -10.24 8.74 -6.49
CA ALA A 117 -10.76 8.25 -7.76
C ALA A 117 -9.67 7.46 -8.48
N ILE A 118 -9.90 6.17 -8.68
CA ILE A 118 -8.91 5.18 -9.15
C ILE A 118 -9.39 4.39 -10.36
N GLU A 119 -8.46 3.82 -11.07
CA GLU A 119 -8.73 2.83 -12.11
C GLU A 119 -8.96 1.44 -11.48
N HIS A 120 -9.52 0.52 -12.25
CA HIS A 120 -10.10 -0.74 -11.75
C HIS A 120 -9.12 -1.65 -10.99
N ASP A 121 -7.85 -1.68 -11.38
CA ASP A 121 -6.83 -2.57 -10.81
C ASP A 121 -5.81 -1.86 -9.90
N TYR A 122 -6.06 -0.59 -9.54
CA TYR A 122 -5.19 0.19 -8.68
C TYR A 122 -4.97 -0.45 -7.30
N LEU A 123 -6.04 -0.87 -6.63
CA LEU A 123 -5.95 -1.49 -5.30
C LEU A 123 -5.19 -2.82 -5.35
N GLN A 124 -5.39 -3.58 -6.42
CA GLN A 124 -4.68 -4.85 -6.65
C GLN A 124 -3.19 -4.61 -6.94
N MET A 125 -2.85 -3.52 -7.63
CA MET A 125 -1.45 -3.14 -7.87
C MET A 125 -0.72 -2.85 -6.55
N TYR A 126 -1.42 -2.24 -5.57
CA TYR A 126 -0.91 -2.04 -4.21
C TYR A 126 -1.04 -3.27 -3.32
N ASN A 127 -1.54 -4.41 -3.85
CA ASN A 127 -1.84 -5.62 -3.09
C ASN A 127 -2.74 -5.38 -1.88
N PHE A 128 -3.66 -4.41 -1.98
CA PHE A 128 -4.66 -4.22 -0.94
C PHE A 128 -5.66 -5.36 -0.98
N GLU A 129 -5.96 -5.91 0.20
CA GLU A 129 -6.89 -7.01 0.36
C GLU A 129 -8.28 -6.48 0.76
N LEU A 130 -9.30 -7.11 0.21
CA LEU A 130 -10.68 -6.91 0.67
C LEU A 130 -10.95 -7.80 1.88
N GLU A 131 -11.62 -7.26 2.87
CA GLU A 131 -12.22 -8.05 3.94
C GLU A 131 -13.44 -8.80 3.40
N TYR A 132 -14.25 -8.08 2.61
CA TYR A 132 -15.39 -8.65 1.88
C TYR A 132 -15.78 -7.77 0.69
N GLY A 133 -16.54 -8.36 -0.24
CA GLY A 133 -16.98 -7.70 -1.47
C GLY A 133 -16.08 -7.93 -2.67
N ASN A 134 -16.10 -7.00 -3.62
CA ASN A 134 -15.38 -7.11 -4.88
C ASN A 134 -14.66 -5.79 -5.23
N PHE A 135 -13.56 -5.90 -5.96
CA PHE A 135 -12.92 -4.75 -6.61
C PHE A 135 -13.75 -4.24 -7.79
N PHE A 136 -13.45 -3.03 -8.24
CA PHE A 136 -14.07 -2.49 -9.46
C PHE A 136 -13.68 -3.34 -10.67
N SER A 137 -14.66 -3.55 -11.54
CA SER A 137 -14.41 -4.13 -12.86
C SER A 137 -13.95 -3.04 -13.86
N VAL A 138 -13.38 -3.47 -14.97
CA VAL A 138 -13.09 -2.58 -16.12
C VAL A 138 -14.36 -1.83 -16.55
N THR A 139 -15.49 -2.53 -16.60
CA THR A 139 -16.77 -1.96 -16.97
C THR A 139 -17.22 -0.87 -15.98
N ASP A 140 -17.04 -1.08 -14.68
CA ASP A 140 -17.35 -0.07 -13.66
C ASP A 140 -16.56 1.22 -13.87
N ASN A 141 -15.29 1.08 -14.23
CA ASN A 141 -14.46 2.22 -14.51
C ASN A 141 -14.87 2.92 -15.82
N ILE A 142 -15.07 2.18 -16.91
CA ILE A 142 -15.46 2.75 -18.20
C ILE A 142 -16.86 3.40 -18.14
N SER A 143 -17.84 2.75 -17.52
CA SER A 143 -19.19 3.30 -17.39
C SER A 143 -19.27 4.48 -16.43
N GLY A 144 -18.34 4.54 -15.47
CA GLY A 144 -18.41 5.50 -14.36
C GLY A 144 -19.52 5.12 -13.39
N SER A 145 -19.56 3.86 -12.97
CA SER A 145 -20.57 3.36 -12.06
C SER A 145 -20.49 4.02 -10.68
N GLN A 146 -21.64 4.16 -10.01
CA GLN A 146 -21.75 4.72 -8.66
C GLN A 146 -21.48 3.64 -7.60
N LYS A 147 -20.26 3.08 -7.63
CA LYS A 147 -19.79 2.07 -6.71
C LYS A 147 -18.66 2.64 -5.86
N ILE A 148 -18.59 2.24 -4.60
CA ILE A 148 -17.56 2.70 -3.68
C ILE A 148 -16.97 1.52 -2.90
N ILE A 149 -15.65 1.59 -2.67
CA ILE A 149 -14.95 0.69 -1.76
C ILE A 149 -14.51 1.52 -0.57
N LEU A 150 -14.80 1.04 0.64
CA LEU A 150 -14.49 1.72 1.89
C LEU A 150 -13.22 1.16 2.50
N GLY A 151 -12.40 2.03 3.09
CA GLY A 151 -11.38 1.62 4.03
C GLY A 151 -12.00 1.08 5.32
N SER A 152 -11.28 0.24 6.04
CA SER A 152 -11.77 -0.45 7.24
C SER A 152 -12.28 0.50 8.33
N GLU A 153 -11.54 1.57 8.63
CA GLU A 153 -11.93 2.55 9.65
C GLU A 153 -13.18 3.35 9.24
N VAL A 154 -13.28 3.71 7.95
CA VAL A 154 -14.46 4.39 7.43
C VAL A 154 -15.68 3.49 7.47
N ALA A 155 -15.52 2.23 7.09
CA ALA A 155 -16.59 1.24 7.17
C ALA A 155 -17.06 1.02 8.60
N GLN A 156 -16.16 0.88 9.54
CA GLN A 156 -16.49 0.71 10.95
C GLN A 156 -17.22 1.94 11.53
N ALA A 157 -16.82 3.15 11.16
CA ALA A 157 -17.43 4.37 11.64
C ALA A 157 -18.84 4.61 11.06
N LEU A 158 -19.11 4.22 9.80
CA LEU A 158 -20.42 4.33 9.18
C LEU A 158 -21.35 3.15 9.48
N PHE A 159 -20.79 1.98 9.74
CA PHE A 159 -21.49 0.73 9.96
C PHE A 159 -20.96 0.01 11.21
N PRO A 160 -21.16 0.56 12.41
CA PRO A 160 -20.61 -0.01 13.64
C PRO A 160 -21.13 -1.43 13.94
N GLU A 161 -22.32 -1.76 13.42
CA GLU A 161 -22.90 -3.12 13.51
C GLU A 161 -22.43 -4.06 12.36
N GLY A 162 -21.54 -3.57 11.49
CA GLY A 162 -21.12 -4.29 10.29
C GLY A 162 -22.13 -4.19 9.14
N ASN A 163 -21.96 -5.07 8.13
CA ASN A 163 -22.89 -5.19 6.99
C ASN A 163 -22.97 -3.93 6.09
N ALA A 164 -21.80 -3.41 5.71
CA ALA A 164 -21.70 -2.28 4.78
C ALA A 164 -22.03 -2.67 3.32
N LEU A 165 -21.81 -3.93 2.92
CA LEU A 165 -21.91 -4.40 1.54
C LEU A 165 -23.34 -4.23 0.98
N GLY A 166 -23.45 -3.66 -0.22
CA GLY A 166 -24.74 -3.42 -0.90
C GLY A 166 -25.52 -2.22 -0.33
N LYS A 167 -25.05 -1.58 0.74
CA LYS A 167 -25.72 -0.38 1.29
C LYS A 167 -25.47 0.81 0.38
N LYS A 168 -26.47 1.68 0.30
CA LYS A 168 -26.37 2.94 -0.43
C LYS A 168 -26.00 4.06 0.56
N ILE A 169 -24.91 4.74 0.26
CA ILE A 169 -24.40 5.88 1.05
C ILE A 169 -24.37 7.13 0.18
N ILE A 170 -24.32 8.28 0.81
CA ILE A 170 -24.14 9.58 0.14
C ILE A 170 -22.72 10.02 0.32
N LEU A 171 -22.03 10.30 -0.79
CA LEU A 171 -20.75 10.98 -0.81
C LEU A 171 -20.99 12.45 -1.15
N ILE A 172 -20.51 13.34 -0.29
CA ILE A 172 -20.57 14.79 -0.49
C ILE A 172 -19.17 15.26 -0.83
N SER A 173 -19.00 15.87 -1.98
CA SER A 173 -17.76 16.50 -2.44
C SER A 173 -18.07 17.82 -3.11
N SER A 174 -17.36 18.89 -2.76
CA SER A 174 -17.58 20.24 -3.30
C SER A 174 -19.05 20.67 -3.25
N ASN A 175 -19.76 20.37 -2.16
CA ASN A 175 -21.20 20.64 -1.95
C ASN A 175 -22.16 19.85 -2.88
N ILE A 176 -21.66 18.92 -3.65
CA ILE A 176 -22.50 18.06 -4.51
C ILE A 176 -22.65 16.70 -3.81
N ARG A 177 -23.88 16.17 -3.84
CA ARG A 177 -24.24 14.89 -3.26
C ARG A 177 -24.34 13.82 -4.33
N PHE A 178 -23.63 12.72 -4.13
CA PHE A 178 -23.68 11.56 -5.01
C PHE A 178 -24.05 10.31 -4.23
N GLY A 179 -25.00 9.52 -4.73
CA GLY A 179 -25.34 8.21 -4.16
C GLY A 179 -24.36 7.16 -4.66
N PHE A 180 -23.84 6.34 -3.76
CA PHE A 180 -22.96 5.23 -4.08
C PHE A 180 -23.43 3.94 -3.42
N GLU A 181 -23.24 2.82 -4.08
CA GLU A 181 -23.40 1.50 -3.51
C GLU A 181 -22.03 0.99 -3.02
N VAL A 182 -21.98 0.53 -1.77
CA VAL A 182 -20.78 -0.07 -1.19
C VAL A 182 -20.62 -1.47 -1.79
N VAL A 183 -19.55 -1.67 -2.56
CA VAL A 183 -19.26 -2.95 -3.24
C VAL A 183 -18.12 -3.72 -2.60
N GLY A 184 -17.35 -3.10 -1.72
CA GLY A 184 -16.26 -3.75 -1.01
C GLY A 184 -15.82 -2.95 0.20
N VAL A 185 -15.21 -3.63 1.14
CA VAL A 185 -14.52 -3.05 2.30
C VAL A 185 -13.12 -3.60 2.35
N LEU A 186 -12.14 -2.71 2.49
CA LEU A 186 -10.75 -3.11 2.62
C LEU A 186 -10.49 -3.68 4.01
N LYS A 187 -9.63 -4.68 4.06
CA LYS A 187 -9.09 -5.20 5.30
C LYS A 187 -8.25 -4.12 5.98
N GLU A 188 -8.21 -4.16 7.31
CA GLU A 188 -7.30 -3.28 8.05
C GLU A 188 -5.86 -3.55 7.64
N GLN A 189 -5.24 -2.54 7.07
CA GLN A 189 -3.87 -2.61 6.56
C GLN A 189 -3.18 -1.27 6.80
N SER A 190 -1.95 -1.34 7.28
CA SER A 190 -1.06 -0.17 7.23
C SER A 190 -0.25 -0.26 5.95
N GLY A 191 -0.53 0.62 5.02
CA GLY A 191 0.10 0.57 3.69
C GLY A 191 1.09 1.68 3.46
N GLY A 192 2.32 1.53 3.88
CA GLY A 192 3.44 2.37 3.42
C GLY A 192 3.13 3.86 3.25
N MET A 193 3.12 4.33 2.01
CA MET A 193 2.86 5.73 1.66
C MET A 193 1.36 6.09 1.55
N GLU A 194 0.48 5.11 1.55
CA GLU A 194 -0.98 5.27 1.48
C GLU A 194 -1.61 4.72 2.76
N ASN A 195 -2.63 5.39 3.29
CA ASN A 195 -3.42 4.85 4.39
C ASN A 195 -4.78 4.38 3.85
N PRO A 196 -4.89 3.10 3.47
CA PRO A 196 -6.11 2.58 2.89
C PRO A 196 -7.27 2.50 3.89
N SER A 197 -6.99 2.41 5.20
CA SER A 197 -8.02 2.25 6.22
C SER A 197 -8.92 3.48 6.38
N THR A 198 -8.36 4.69 6.20
CA THR A 198 -9.09 5.96 6.30
C THR A 198 -9.57 6.50 4.95
N SER A 199 -9.27 5.80 3.86
CA SER A 199 -9.58 6.25 2.50
C SER A 199 -10.84 5.60 1.96
N VAL A 200 -11.44 6.25 0.98
CA VAL A 200 -12.53 5.70 0.20
C VAL A 200 -12.23 5.79 -1.29
N TYR A 201 -12.63 4.79 -2.03
CA TYR A 201 -12.27 4.65 -3.42
C TYR A 201 -13.50 4.65 -4.30
N ILE A 202 -13.45 5.41 -5.39
CA ILE A 202 -14.49 5.47 -6.43
C ILE A 202 -13.86 5.22 -7.81
N PRO A 203 -14.62 4.74 -8.80
CA PRO A 203 -14.10 4.61 -10.16
C PRO A 203 -13.70 5.97 -10.75
N ARG A 204 -12.49 6.07 -11.34
CA ARG A 204 -12.03 7.29 -11.98
C ARG A 204 -12.94 7.70 -13.14
N GLY A 205 -13.57 6.74 -13.82
CA GLY A 205 -14.57 7.02 -14.83
C GLY A 205 -15.80 7.77 -14.31
N PHE A 206 -16.22 7.52 -13.06
CA PHE A 206 -17.25 8.34 -12.42
C PHE A 206 -16.76 9.77 -12.20
N TYR A 207 -15.56 9.92 -11.66
CA TYR A 207 -14.96 11.23 -11.40
C TYR A 207 -14.90 12.06 -12.68
N SER A 208 -14.40 11.51 -13.78
CA SER A 208 -14.25 12.20 -15.07
C SER A 208 -15.58 12.52 -15.76
N LYS A 209 -16.65 11.79 -15.49
CA LYS A 209 -17.96 12.01 -16.11
C LYS A 209 -18.89 12.90 -15.29
N LYS A 210 -18.78 12.84 -13.96
CA LYS A 210 -19.78 13.45 -13.06
C LYS A 210 -19.23 14.56 -12.16
N ILE A 211 -17.92 14.53 -11.85
CA ILE A 211 -17.31 15.54 -10.97
C ILE A 211 -16.55 16.55 -11.78
N GLN A 212 -15.62 16.12 -12.61
CA GLN A 212 -14.79 17.03 -13.42
C GLN A 212 -14.49 16.41 -14.78
N PRO A 213 -15.05 16.92 -15.88
CA PRO A 213 -14.71 16.49 -17.23
C PRO A 213 -13.24 16.74 -17.56
N ASN A 214 -12.60 15.80 -18.22
CA ASN A 214 -11.17 15.84 -18.58
C ASN A 214 -10.27 16.23 -17.39
N PRO A 215 -10.28 15.49 -16.30
CA PRO A 215 -9.62 15.90 -15.09
C PRO A 215 -8.10 15.81 -15.25
N ILE A 216 -7.41 16.85 -14.78
CA ILE A 216 -5.97 16.76 -14.50
C ILE A 216 -5.82 15.91 -13.25
N ALA A 217 -5.04 14.85 -13.31
CA ALA A 217 -4.82 13.97 -12.18
C ALA A 217 -4.02 14.68 -11.07
N SER A 218 -4.30 14.34 -9.82
CA SER A 218 -3.57 14.83 -8.66
C SER A 218 -2.18 14.18 -8.59
N SER A 219 -2.08 12.94 -9.04
CA SER A 219 -0.84 12.17 -9.13
C SER A 219 -0.94 11.10 -10.22
N ILE A 220 0.23 10.64 -10.66
CA ILE A 220 0.40 9.46 -11.51
C ILE A 220 1.10 8.39 -10.70
N VAL A 221 0.65 7.17 -10.86
CA VAL A 221 1.28 6.00 -10.24
C VAL A 221 1.70 5.05 -11.34
N CYS A 222 2.99 4.74 -11.38
CA CYS A 222 3.59 3.82 -12.33
C CYS A 222 4.04 2.54 -11.61
N GLN A 223 3.65 1.38 -12.12
CA GLN A 223 4.22 0.11 -11.70
C GLN A 223 5.33 -0.28 -12.66
N VAL A 224 6.51 -0.59 -12.14
CA VAL A 224 7.65 -1.07 -12.92
C VAL A 224 7.65 -2.60 -13.03
N THR A 225 8.31 -3.13 -14.04
CA THR A 225 8.40 -4.58 -14.31
C THR A 225 9.26 -5.32 -13.28
N ASP A 226 10.30 -4.66 -12.76
CA ASP A 226 11.19 -5.19 -11.72
C ASP A 226 11.48 -4.09 -10.71
N GLN A 227 11.30 -4.40 -9.44
CA GLN A 227 11.59 -3.53 -8.30
C GLN A 227 13.00 -2.92 -8.34
N LYS A 228 14.00 -3.67 -8.83
CA LYS A 228 15.39 -3.19 -8.94
C LYS A 228 15.53 -2.03 -9.91
N LEU A 229 14.59 -1.87 -10.83
CA LEU A 229 14.59 -0.81 -11.82
C LEU A 229 13.88 0.46 -11.37
N SER A 230 13.19 0.43 -10.21
CA SER A 230 12.39 1.56 -9.73
C SER A 230 13.17 2.87 -9.66
N THR A 231 14.40 2.83 -9.10
CA THR A 231 15.24 4.02 -8.99
C THR A 231 15.63 4.56 -10.36
N LYS A 232 16.04 3.68 -11.27
CA LYS A 232 16.44 4.06 -12.65
C LYS A 232 15.26 4.64 -13.41
N VAL A 233 14.10 4.01 -13.33
CA VAL A 233 12.87 4.50 -13.99
C VAL A 233 12.45 5.84 -13.38
N ALA A 234 12.52 6.01 -12.06
CA ALA A 234 12.21 7.29 -11.41
C ALA A 234 13.16 8.43 -11.81
N GLU A 235 14.43 8.14 -12.08
CA GLU A 235 15.40 9.11 -12.62
C GLU A 235 15.08 9.51 -14.07
N ASN A 236 14.61 8.57 -14.88
CA ASN A 236 14.23 8.84 -16.27
C ASN A 236 12.92 9.65 -16.40
N ILE A 237 12.09 9.68 -15.35
CA ILE A 237 10.84 10.45 -15.30
C ILE A 237 11.09 11.91 -14.88
N LYS A 238 12.23 12.23 -14.27
CA LYS A 238 12.57 13.59 -13.81
C LYS A 238 12.95 14.51 -14.95
#